data_efef70bdb148a2c09023f1cc5bbb8d23
#
_entry.id   efef70bdb148a2c09023f1cc5bbb8d23
#
_cell.length_a   1.000
_cell.length_b   1.000
_cell.length_c   1.000
_cell.angle_alpha   90.00
_cell.angle_beta   90.00
_cell.angle_gamma   90.00
#
_symmetry.space_group_name_H-M   'P 1'
#
loop_
_entity.id
_entity.type
_entity.pdbx_description
1 polymer ?
#
loop_
_entity_poly.entity_id
_entity_poly.type
_entity_poly.pdbx_seq_one_letter_code
_entity_poly.pdbx_strand_id
1 'polypeptide(L)'
;LSHVVASQIDIHKQYGGVVPEIASRKHVECVSTVLKEALRQAEISLEEIDAIAVTKGPGLVGSLHVGMQEAKTLAIYLNKPLIGVHHIAGHIYANELVNDIEYPAMALVVSGGHTELVYMKKEFSFEVIGTTFDDAIGEAYDKVGRVLHLPYPGGPVLDKMAHEGTHSYTLPKPLDDGSYNFSFSGLKSAVINLKHNADQRGEEINGNDLACSFQDVAMDTIASKALAAAHDLGVKQIIVAGGVSANKGLREKMSTSDIPVIFPPMKYCTDN
;
A
#
# COMPACT_ATOMS: atom_id res chain seq x y z
N LEU A 1 -16.73 -11.00 -12.02
CA LEU A 1 -17.97 -11.27 -11.29
C LEU A 1 -18.34 -10.07 -10.41
N SER A 2 -18.00 -10.04 -9.13
CA SER A 2 -18.33 -8.93 -8.24
C SER A 2 -17.13 -8.42 -7.46
N HIS A 3 -17.18 -7.15 -7.05
CA HIS A 3 -16.18 -6.51 -6.18
C HIS A 3 -16.91 -5.52 -5.26
N VAL A 4 -17.04 -5.87 -3.99
CA VAL A 4 -17.79 -5.09 -3.00
C VAL A 4 -16.85 -4.60 -1.90
N VAL A 5 -16.84 -3.30 -1.69
CA VAL A 5 -16.03 -2.63 -0.66
C VAL A 5 -16.93 -1.85 0.29
N ALA A 6 -16.90 -2.19 1.57
CA ALA A 6 -17.50 -1.40 2.65
C ALA A 6 -16.43 -0.47 3.25
N SER A 7 -16.22 0.69 2.62
CA SER A 7 -15.19 1.65 3.04
C SER A 7 -15.42 2.15 4.46
N GLN A 8 -14.33 2.22 5.25
CA GLN A 8 -14.32 2.75 6.61
C GLN A 8 -13.58 4.09 6.71
N ILE A 9 -13.21 4.69 5.58
CA ILE A 9 -12.42 5.94 5.52
C ILE A 9 -13.08 7.06 6.32
N ASP A 10 -14.39 7.27 6.15
CA ASP A 10 -15.12 8.36 6.82
C ASP A 10 -15.16 8.20 8.35
N ILE A 11 -15.14 6.97 8.84
CA ILE A 11 -15.09 6.67 10.27
C ILE A 11 -13.69 6.98 10.81
N HIS A 12 -12.65 6.49 10.14
CA HIS A 12 -11.26 6.64 10.58
C HIS A 12 -10.71 8.06 10.37
N LYS A 13 -11.30 8.82 9.43
CA LYS A 13 -10.97 10.22 9.18
C LYS A 13 -11.08 11.10 10.43
N GLN A 14 -12.05 10.82 11.31
CA GLN A 14 -12.26 11.54 12.57
C GLN A 14 -11.09 11.37 13.55
N TYR A 15 -10.34 10.28 13.41
CA TYR A 15 -9.18 9.95 14.27
C TYR A 15 -7.84 10.24 13.58
N GLY A 16 -7.87 10.69 12.32
CA GLY A 16 -6.68 10.96 11.53
C GLY A 16 -5.88 9.70 11.15
N GLY A 17 -6.51 8.53 11.18
CA GLY A 17 -5.89 7.24 10.84
C GLY A 17 -6.70 6.06 11.35
N VAL A 18 -6.31 4.85 10.98
CA VAL A 18 -7.02 3.63 11.37
C VAL A 18 -6.91 3.37 12.86
N VAL A 19 -8.05 3.14 13.53
CA VAL A 19 -8.14 2.68 14.91
C VAL A 19 -8.54 1.20 14.89
N PRO A 20 -7.64 0.28 15.30
CA PRO A 20 -7.82 -1.18 15.12
C PRO A 20 -9.12 -1.74 15.72
N GLU A 21 -9.49 -1.29 16.92
CA GLU A 21 -10.71 -1.74 17.58
C GLU A 21 -11.98 -1.30 16.84
N ILE A 22 -12.01 -0.06 16.37
CA ILE A 22 -13.14 0.48 15.60
C ILE A 22 -13.24 -0.26 14.27
N ALA A 23 -12.10 -0.50 13.59
CA ALA A 23 -12.05 -1.27 12.35
C ALA A 23 -12.66 -2.67 12.54
N SER A 24 -12.24 -3.38 13.60
CA SER A 24 -12.72 -4.73 13.89
C SER A 24 -14.23 -4.77 14.16
N ARG A 25 -14.74 -3.84 14.95
CA ARG A 25 -16.19 -3.73 15.22
C ARG A 25 -16.97 -3.49 13.94
N LYS A 26 -16.45 -2.62 13.07
CA LYS A 26 -17.11 -2.30 11.81
C LYS A 26 -17.10 -3.48 10.83
N HIS A 27 -16.06 -4.31 10.85
CA HIS A 27 -16.03 -5.55 10.09
C HIS A 27 -17.16 -6.50 10.53
N VAL A 28 -17.37 -6.65 11.85
CA VAL A 28 -18.48 -7.49 12.38
C VAL A 28 -19.83 -6.98 11.86
N GLU A 29 -20.06 -5.67 11.84
CA GLU A 29 -21.31 -5.08 11.36
C GLU A 29 -21.56 -5.30 9.87
N CYS A 30 -20.48 -5.33 9.06
CA CYS A 30 -20.60 -5.26 7.61
C CYS A 30 -20.38 -6.61 6.90
N VAL A 31 -19.65 -7.56 7.47
CA VAL A 31 -19.16 -8.76 6.77
C VAL A 31 -20.26 -9.52 6.05
N SER A 32 -21.36 -9.84 6.75
CA SER A 32 -22.49 -10.59 6.15
C SER A 32 -23.24 -9.77 5.08
N THR A 33 -23.28 -8.45 5.22
CA THR A 33 -23.90 -7.57 4.23
C THR A 33 -23.05 -7.50 2.96
N VAL A 34 -21.73 -7.40 3.11
CA VAL A 34 -20.77 -7.41 1.99
C VAL A 34 -20.87 -8.73 1.23
N LEU A 35 -20.93 -9.87 1.95
CA LEU A 35 -21.09 -11.19 1.32
C LEU A 35 -22.38 -11.26 0.50
N LYS A 36 -23.52 -10.89 1.10
CA LYS A 36 -24.82 -10.91 0.38
C LYS A 36 -24.79 -10.04 -0.86
N GLU A 37 -24.21 -8.85 -0.77
CA GLU A 37 -24.10 -7.95 -1.90
C GLU A 37 -23.17 -8.47 -2.98
N ALA A 38 -22.07 -9.13 -2.59
CA ALA A 38 -21.14 -9.75 -3.54
C ALA A 38 -21.81 -10.88 -4.35
N LEU A 39 -22.59 -11.74 -3.69
CA LEU A 39 -23.37 -12.78 -4.35
C LEU A 39 -24.44 -12.20 -5.28
N ARG A 40 -25.15 -11.18 -4.81
CA ARG A 40 -26.17 -10.48 -5.58
C ARG A 40 -25.60 -9.84 -6.85
N GLN A 41 -24.45 -9.18 -6.76
CA GLN A 41 -23.78 -8.56 -7.92
C GLN A 41 -23.22 -9.61 -8.89
N ALA A 42 -22.76 -10.73 -8.37
CA ALA A 42 -22.26 -11.85 -9.17
C ALA A 42 -23.38 -12.68 -9.81
N GLU A 43 -24.64 -12.47 -9.39
CA GLU A 43 -25.82 -13.23 -9.83
C GLU A 43 -25.66 -14.74 -9.58
N ILE A 44 -25.04 -15.12 -8.43
CA ILE A 44 -24.86 -16.51 -8.01
C ILE A 44 -25.40 -16.75 -6.60
N SER A 45 -25.70 -18.01 -6.30
CA SER A 45 -26.07 -18.48 -4.98
C SER A 45 -24.86 -18.98 -4.18
N LEU A 46 -25.02 -19.19 -2.87
CA LEU A 46 -23.98 -19.76 -2.01
C LEU A 46 -23.58 -21.18 -2.44
N GLU A 47 -24.52 -21.96 -2.93
CA GLU A 47 -24.33 -23.36 -3.35
C GLU A 47 -23.40 -23.48 -4.57
N GLU A 48 -23.36 -22.44 -5.39
CA GLU A 48 -22.53 -22.39 -6.61
C GLU A 48 -21.07 -22.01 -6.31
N ILE A 49 -20.73 -21.71 -5.06
CA ILE A 49 -19.36 -21.42 -4.63
C ILE A 49 -18.56 -22.73 -4.59
N ASP A 50 -17.40 -22.74 -5.23
CA ASP A 50 -16.50 -23.92 -5.26
C ASP A 50 -15.48 -23.92 -4.14
N ALA A 51 -15.01 -22.75 -3.69
CA ALA A 51 -14.03 -22.56 -2.63
C ALA A 51 -14.20 -21.21 -1.97
N ILE A 52 -13.70 -21.10 -0.74
CA ILE A 52 -13.71 -19.86 0.04
C ILE A 52 -12.26 -19.46 0.30
N ALA A 53 -11.87 -18.28 -0.16
CA ALA A 53 -10.57 -17.70 0.12
C ALA A 53 -10.69 -16.56 1.14
N VAL A 54 -9.73 -16.48 2.06
CA VAL A 54 -9.71 -15.43 3.09
C VAL A 54 -8.28 -15.01 3.41
N THR A 55 -8.08 -13.71 3.62
CA THR A 55 -6.81 -13.19 4.08
C THR A 55 -6.52 -13.66 5.51
N LYS A 56 -5.42 -14.42 5.67
CA LYS A 56 -4.98 -14.94 6.99
C LYS A 56 -3.96 -14.06 7.70
N GLY A 57 -3.38 -13.09 6.99
CA GLY A 57 -2.34 -12.17 7.46
C GLY A 57 -1.35 -11.79 6.36
N PRO A 58 -0.47 -10.81 6.64
CA PRO A 58 -0.50 -9.89 7.80
C PRO A 58 -1.69 -8.93 7.77
N GLY A 59 -1.95 -8.25 8.90
CA GLY A 59 -3.02 -7.26 9.04
C GLY A 59 -3.48 -7.08 10.49
N LEU A 60 -4.48 -6.25 10.70
CA LEU A 60 -5.07 -6.00 12.01
C LEU A 60 -5.75 -7.26 12.54
N VAL A 61 -5.22 -7.82 13.62
CA VAL A 61 -5.63 -9.13 14.18
C VAL A 61 -7.15 -9.22 14.37
N GLY A 62 -7.79 -8.19 14.94
CA GLY A 62 -9.24 -8.20 15.15
C GLY A 62 -10.03 -8.24 13.84
N SER A 63 -9.63 -7.46 12.84
CA SER A 63 -10.28 -7.45 11.52
C SER A 63 -10.07 -8.78 10.77
N LEU A 64 -8.85 -9.33 10.81
CA LEU A 64 -8.55 -10.65 10.25
C LEU A 64 -9.40 -11.76 10.89
N HIS A 65 -9.57 -11.70 12.22
CA HIS A 65 -10.41 -12.67 12.93
C HIS A 65 -11.86 -12.65 12.44
N VAL A 66 -12.44 -11.50 12.20
CA VAL A 66 -13.83 -11.40 11.69
C VAL A 66 -13.95 -12.10 10.34
N GLY A 67 -13.10 -11.75 9.36
CA GLY A 67 -13.13 -12.39 8.06
C GLY A 67 -12.85 -13.89 8.11
N MET A 68 -11.88 -14.31 8.93
CA MET A 68 -11.56 -15.73 9.08
C MET A 68 -12.69 -16.54 9.73
N GLN A 69 -13.42 -15.98 10.69
CA GLN A 69 -14.56 -16.69 11.31
C GLN A 69 -15.73 -16.83 10.34
N GLU A 70 -16.06 -15.78 9.59
CA GLU A 70 -17.07 -15.85 8.52
C GLU A 70 -16.69 -16.91 7.49
N ALA A 71 -15.47 -16.85 6.97
CA ALA A 71 -14.98 -17.80 5.96
C ALA A 71 -14.97 -19.24 6.45
N LYS A 72 -14.56 -19.51 7.70
CA LYS A 72 -14.59 -20.84 8.31
C LYS A 72 -16.03 -21.34 8.45
N THR A 73 -16.94 -20.50 8.91
CA THR A 73 -18.35 -20.85 9.09
C THR A 73 -18.97 -21.24 7.74
N LEU A 74 -18.71 -20.44 6.69
CA LEU A 74 -19.19 -20.75 5.34
C LEU A 74 -18.57 -22.05 4.79
N ALA A 75 -17.27 -22.24 4.96
CA ALA A 75 -16.58 -23.46 4.49
C ALA A 75 -17.16 -24.73 5.13
N ILE A 76 -17.44 -24.69 6.45
CA ILE A 76 -18.06 -25.81 7.16
C ILE A 76 -19.52 -26.01 6.70
N TYR A 77 -20.30 -24.93 6.63
CA TYR A 77 -21.71 -25.00 6.26
C TYR A 77 -21.91 -25.54 4.83
N LEU A 78 -21.10 -25.06 3.89
CA LEU A 78 -21.19 -25.44 2.49
C LEU A 78 -20.39 -26.71 2.15
N ASN A 79 -19.61 -27.23 3.11
CA ASN A 79 -18.66 -28.32 2.88
C ASN A 79 -17.71 -28.06 1.71
N LYS A 80 -17.13 -26.84 1.67
CA LYS A 80 -16.23 -26.36 0.59
C LYS A 80 -14.83 -26.13 1.13
N PRO A 81 -13.79 -26.19 0.28
CA PRO A 81 -12.41 -25.90 0.66
C PRO A 81 -12.24 -24.46 1.17
N LEU A 82 -11.42 -24.31 2.22
CA LEU A 82 -11.00 -23.03 2.75
C LEU A 82 -9.54 -22.74 2.38
N ILE A 83 -9.28 -21.63 1.74
CA ILE A 83 -7.95 -21.22 1.27
C ILE A 83 -7.49 -19.98 2.04
N GLY A 84 -6.40 -20.12 2.81
CA GLY A 84 -5.79 -18.98 3.53
C GLY A 84 -4.83 -18.22 2.62
N VAL A 85 -5.15 -16.97 2.31
CA VAL A 85 -4.36 -16.08 1.45
C VAL A 85 -3.42 -15.20 2.28
N HIS A 86 -2.19 -15.02 1.82
CA HIS A 86 -1.27 -14.04 2.38
C HIS A 86 -1.56 -12.66 1.78
N HIS A 87 -1.77 -11.64 2.61
CA HIS A 87 -2.17 -10.30 2.19
C HIS A 87 -1.21 -9.70 1.15
N ILE A 88 0.10 -9.77 1.40
CA ILE A 88 1.12 -9.24 0.48
C ILE A 88 1.13 -10.00 -0.85
N ALA A 89 0.98 -11.33 -0.80
CA ALA A 89 0.85 -12.12 -2.02
C ALA A 89 -0.41 -11.72 -2.81
N GLY A 90 -1.52 -11.42 -2.13
CA GLY A 90 -2.73 -10.89 -2.76
C GLY A 90 -2.46 -9.58 -3.51
N HIS A 91 -1.72 -8.64 -2.92
CA HIS A 91 -1.32 -7.41 -3.60
C HIS A 91 -0.44 -7.66 -4.83
N ILE A 92 0.53 -8.57 -4.73
CA ILE A 92 1.43 -8.90 -5.85
C ILE A 92 0.63 -9.53 -7.00
N TYR A 93 -0.15 -10.56 -6.69
CA TYR A 93 -0.93 -11.31 -7.70
C TYR A 93 -2.16 -10.56 -8.22
N ALA A 94 -2.56 -9.43 -7.62
CA ALA A 94 -3.55 -8.54 -8.23
C ALA A 94 -3.10 -8.02 -9.61
N ASN A 95 -1.80 -7.99 -9.87
CA ASN A 95 -1.25 -7.66 -11.19
C ASN A 95 -1.55 -8.75 -12.25
N GLU A 96 -1.60 -10.03 -11.87
CA GLU A 96 -1.91 -11.14 -12.81
C GLU A 96 -3.33 -11.10 -13.36
N LEU A 97 -4.21 -10.33 -12.75
CA LEU A 97 -5.57 -10.14 -13.31
C LEU A 97 -5.56 -9.40 -14.66
N VAL A 98 -4.47 -8.75 -15.03
CA VAL A 98 -4.36 -7.90 -16.23
C VAL A 98 -3.01 -7.99 -16.94
N ASN A 99 -2.02 -8.62 -16.35
CA ASN A 99 -0.66 -8.76 -16.88
C ASN A 99 -0.19 -10.20 -16.64
N ASP A 100 0.75 -10.67 -17.45
CA ASP A 100 1.50 -11.88 -17.16
C ASP A 100 2.74 -11.53 -16.33
N ILE A 101 3.07 -12.37 -15.35
CA ILE A 101 4.28 -12.20 -14.53
C ILE A 101 5.40 -13.07 -15.11
N GLU A 102 6.52 -12.42 -15.47
CA GLU A 102 7.73 -13.09 -15.97
C GLU A 102 8.75 -13.28 -14.85
N TYR A 103 9.12 -14.52 -14.58
CA TYR A 103 10.09 -14.87 -13.53
C TYR A 103 11.52 -15.03 -14.08
N PRO A 104 12.60 -14.75 -13.28
CA PRO A 104 12.54 -14.18 -11.95
C PRO A 104 11.99 -12.74 -11.97
N ALA A 105 11.19 -12.40 -10.99
CA ALA A 105 10.59 -11.08 -10.82
C ALA A 105 10.94 -10.46 -9.46
N MET A 106 10.79 -9.17 -9.35
CA MET A 106 10.87 -8.49 -8.07
C MET A 106 9.59 -7.69 -7.82
N ALA A 107 8.95 -7.90 -6.69
CA ALA A 107 7.82 -7.12 -6.28
C ALA A 107 8.25 -5.98 -5.34
N LEU A 108 7.91 -4.76 -5.71
CA LEU A 108 7.94 -3.57 -4.86
C LEU A 108 6.55 -3.41 -4.24
N VAL A 109 6.41 -3.77 -2.98
CA VAL A 109 5.16 -3.65 -2.24
C VAL A 109 5.17 -2.36 -1.42
N VAL A 110 4.29 -1.42 -1.75
CA VAL A 110 4.21 -0.09 -1.13
C VAL A 110 2.76 0.21 -0.73
N SER A 111 2.51 0.24 0.56
CA SER A 111 1.16 0.44 1.12
C SER A 111 1.18 1.32 2.36
N GLY A 112 0.04 1.49 3.02
CA GLY A 112 -0.05 2.15 4.32
C GLY A 112 0.71 1.45 5.43
N GLY A 113 0.86 0.13 5.37
CA GLY A 113 1.51 -0.68 6.41
C GLY A 113 2.80 -1.36 5.98
N HIS A 114 3.13 -1.39 4.69
CA HIS A 114 4.29 -2.13 4.18
C HIS A 114 5.09 -1.31 3.16
N THR A 115 6.41 -1.45 3.23
CA THR A 115 7.34 -1.03 2.19
C THR A 115 8.41 -2.10 2.10
N GLU A 116 8.31 -2.96 1.08
CA GLU A 116 9.12 -4.17 0.97
C GLU A 116 9.55 -4.42 -0.47
N LEU A 117 10.74 -4.99 -0.62
CA LEU A 117 11.22 -5.60 -1.86
C LEU A 117 11.21 -7.12 -1.69
N VAL A 118 10.49 -7.79 -2.57
CA VAL A 118 10.30 -9.24 -2.53
C VAL A 118 10.82 -9.85 -3.83
N TYR A 119 11.88 -10.66 -3.73
CA TYR A 119 12.38 -11.43 -4.86
C TYR A 119 11.55 -12.68 -5.09
N MET A 120 11.16 -12.91 -6.31
CA MET A 120 10.35 -14.03 -6.75
C MET A 120 11.09 -14.81 -7.83
N LYS A 121 11.83 -15.85 -7.43
CA LYS A 121 12.58 -16.69 -8.37
C LYS A 121 11.67 -17.45 -9.32
N LYS A 122 10.48 -17.82 -8.85
CA LYS A 122 9.41 -18.51 -9.56
C LYS A 122 8.06 -18.21 -8.90
N GLU A 123 6.99 -18.62 -9.51
CA GLU A 123 5.65 -18.54 -8.94
C GLU A 123 5.59 -19.11 -7.50
N PHE A 124 4.89 -18.41 -6.61
CA PHE A 124 4.76 -18.72 -5.17
C PHE A 124 6.07 -18.78 -4.37
N SER A 125 7.17 -18.26 -4.91
CA SER A 125 8.43 -18.14 -4.19
C SER A 125 8.62 -16.68 -3.76
N PHE A 126 8.65 -16.41 -2.46
CA PHE A 126 8.77 -15.07 -1.90
C PHE A 126 9.98 -15.00 -0.97
N GLU A 127 10.92 -14.12 -1.29
CA GLU A 127 12.08 -13.81 -0.48
C GLU A 127 12.12 -12.31 -0.25
N VAL A 128 11.89 -11.86 0.99
CA VAL A 128 11.99 -10.45 1.35
C VAL A 128 13.45 -10.06 1.41
N ILE A 129 13.90 -9.21 0.51
CA ILE A 129 15.30 -8.76 0.38
C ILE A 129 15.52 -7.36 0.95
N GLY A 130 14.46 -6.61 1.17
CA GLY A 130 14.47 -5.28 1.79
C GLY A 130 13.13 -4.96 2.40
N THR A 131 13.13 -4.29 3.54
CA THR A 131 11.93 -3.86 4.27
C THR A 131 12.17 -2.53 4.96
N THR A 132 11.09 -1.83 5.33
CA THR A 132 11.25 -0.64 6.16
C THR A 132 11.51 -1.01 7.61
N PHE A 133 12.44 -0.28 8.25
CA PHE A 133 12.75 -0.43 9.68
C PHE A 133 11.81 0.37 10.60
N ASP A 134 11.02 1.27 10.02
CA ASP A 134 10.15 2.18 10.77
C ASP A 134 8.82 2.41 10.00
N ASP A 135 8.43 3.65 9.75
CA ASP A 135 7.19 3.96 9.05
C ASP A 135 7.19 3.35 7.63
N ALA A 136 6.09 2.73 7.24
CA ALA A 136 5.83 2.45 5.83
C ALA A 136 5.65 3.76 5.06
N ILE A 137 5.92 3.73 3.75
CA ILE A 137 5.83 4.96 2.95
C ILE A 137 4.44 5.60 2.98
N GLY A 138 3.36 4.80 2.90
CA GLY A 138 2.01 5.34 2.97
C GLY A 138 1.70 5.97 4.33
N GLU A 139 2.19 5.37 5.42
CA GLU A 139 2.10 5.94 6.77
C GLU A 139 2.88 7.26 6.87
N ALA A 140 4.07 7.34 6.26
CA ALA A 140 4.85 8.58 6.21
C ALA A 140 4.10 9.69 5.46
N TYR A 141 3.44 9.37 4.35
CA TYR A 141 2.56 10.30 3.63
C TYR A 141 1.40 10.81 4.48
N ASP A 142 0.72 9.93 5.20
CA ASP A 142 -0.39 10.32 6.07
C ASP A 142 0.08 11.21 7.23
N LYS A 143 1.26 10.92 7.80
CA LYS A 143 1.86 11.73 8.87
C LYS A 143 2.28 13.11 8.38
N VAL A 144 2.90 13.21 7.20
CA VAL A 144 3.23 14.49 6.55
C VAL A 144 1.95 15.24 6.16
N GLY A 145 0.97 14.55 5.60
CA GLY A 145 -0.35 15.13 5.31
C GLY A 145 -0.99 15.78 6.54
N ARG A 146 -0.89 15.13 7.70
CA ARG A 146 -1.41 15.69 8.96
C ARG A 146 -0.69 17.00 9.36
N VAL A 147 0.62 17.09 9.12
CA VAL A 147 1.40 18.32 9.37
C VAL A 147 0.97 19.46 8.47
N LEU A 148 0.54 19.14 7.25
CA LEU A 148 -0.01 20.07 6.26
C LEU A 148 -1.53 20.28 6.42
N HIS A 149 -2.14 19.77 7.50
CA HIS A 149 -3.59 19.82 7.76
C HIS A 149 -4.46 19.22 6.65
N LEU A 150 -3.95 18.21 5.93
CA LEU A 150 -4.70 17.52 4.89
C LEU A 150 -5.70 16.52 5.48
N PRO A 151 -6.79 16.23 4.73
CA PRO A 151 -7.72 15.19 5.15
C PRO A 151 -7.08 13.79 5.10
N TYR A 152 -7.60 12.86 5.90
CA TYR A 152 -7.22 11.45 5.82
C TYR A 152 -8.07 10.70 4.76
N PRO A 153 -7.45 9.82 3.94
CA PRO A 153 -6.01 9.58 3.81
C PRO A 153 -5.27 10.74 3.14
N GLY A 154 -4.10 11.10 3.68
CA GLY A 154 -3.30 12.24 3.20
C GLY A 154 -2.58 11.98 1.89
N GLY A 155 -2.23 10.71 1.62
CA GLY A 155 -1.41 10.32 0.48
C GLY A 155 -1.88 10.85 -0.88
N PRO A 156 -3.14 10.60 -1.30
CA PRO A 156 -3.64 11.07 -2.60
C PRO A 156 -3.66 12.62 -2.75
N VAL A 157 -3.95 13.32 -1.65
CA VAL A 157 -3.97 14.79 -1.64
C VAL A 157 -2.55 15.34 -1.73
N LEU A 158 -1.62 14.75 -0.98
CA LEU A 158 -0.22 15.14 -0.99
C LEU A 158 0.42 14.87 -2.36
N ASP A 159 0.13 13.73 -3.00
CA ASP A 159 0.58 13.43 -4.37
C ASP A 159 0.10 14.51 -5.37
N LYS A 160 -1.17 14.92 -5.27
CA LYS A 160 -1.69 16.01 -6.10
C LYS A 160 -0.95 17.33 -5.84
N MET A 161 -0.78 17.72 -4.57
CA MET A 161 -0.05 18.96 -4.20
C MET A 161 1.40 18.92 -4.70
N ALA A 162 2.06 17.77 -4.63
CA ALA A 162 3.42 17.60 -5.11
C ALA A 162 3.55 17.89 -6.62
N HIS A 163 2.56 17.52 -7.42
CA HIS A 163 2.54 17.82 -8.87
C HIS A 163 2.25 19.29 -9.19
N GLU A 164 1.68 20.03 -8.25
CA GLU A 164 1.40 21.45 -8.37
C GLU A 164 2.54 22.33 -7.79
N GLY A 165 3.48 21.69 -7.07
CA GLY A 165 4.61 22.35 -6.43
C GLY A 165 5.92 22.22 -7.18
N THR A 166 6.97 22.81 -6.60
CA THR A 166 8.35 22.72 -7.05
C THR A 166 9.25 22.22 -5.93
N HIS A 167 10.33 21.52 -6.26
CA HIS A 167 11.32 21.04 -5.29
C HIS A 167 12.15 22.22 -4.75
N SER A 168 11.67 22.89 -3.70
CA SER A 168 12.25 24.10 -3.13
C SER A 168 12.89 23.89 -1.78
N TYR A 169 12.60 22.77 -1.09
CA TYR A 169 13.12 22.49 0.24
C TYR A 169 14.11 21.33 0.23
N THR A 170 15.28 21.56 0.86
CA THR A 170 16.28 20.51 1.03
C THR A 170 15.86 19.60 2.20
N LEU A 171 15.60 18.34 1.88
CA LEU A 171 15.27 17.29 2.85
C LEU A 171 16.34 16.20 2.85
N PRO A 172 16.61 15.54 3.99
CA PRO A 172 17.61 14.51 4.08
C PRO A 172 17.20 13.28 3.25
N LYS A 173 18.17 12.67 2.57
CA LYS A 173 17.97 11.40 1.89
C LYS A 173 17.73 10.30 2.95
N PRO A 174 16.66 9.51 2.84
CA PRO A 174 16.44 8.37 3.73
C PRO A 174 17.53 7.32 3.58
N LEU A 175 17.74 6.55 4.62
CA LEU A 175 18.68 5.41 4.77
C LEU A 175 19.51 5.08 3.52
N ASP A 176 20.77 5.52 3.50
CA ASP A 176 21.70 5.31 2.37
C ASP A 176 22.93 4.53 2.86
N ASP A 177 22.71 3.28 3.26
CA ASP A 177 23.72 2.37 3.84
C ASP A 177 24.15 1.27 2.88
N GLY A 178 23.73 1.35 1.61
CA GLY A 178 23.97 0.34 0.59
C GLY A 178 23.08 -0.90 0.69
N SER A 179 22.19 -0.98 1.68
CA SER A 179 21.18 -2.04 1.76
C SER A 179 19.93 -1.72 0.95
N TYR A 180 19.10 -2.73 0.71
CA TYR A 180 17.79 -2.55 0.10
C TYR A 180 16.69 -2.17 1.10
N ASN A 181 17.04 -2.03 2.39
CA ASN A 181 16.09 -1.63 3.42
C ASN A 181 15.72 -0.14 3.33
N PHE A 182 14.58 0.19 3.90
CA PHE A 182 14.03 1.55 3.92
C PHE A 182 13.92 2.09 5.36
N SER A 183 13.84 3.42 5.47
CA SER A 183 13.52 4.13 6.71
C SER A 183 12.98 5.50 6.32
N PHE A 184 11.77 5.84 6.74
CA PHE A 184 11.13 7.12 6.40
C PHE A 184 10.91 8.03 7.60
N SER A 185 11.18 7.56 8.83
CA SER A 185 11.00 8.36 10.05
C SER A 185 11.85 9.60 10.07
N GLY A 186 13.10 9.53 9.58
CA GLY A 186 14.01 10.67 9.48
C GLY A 186 13.48 11.74 8.52
N LEU A 187 13.03 11.32 7.33
CA LEU A 187 12.46 12.22 6.33
C LEU A 187 11.19 12.91 6.86
N LYS A 188 10.26 12.14 7.45
CA LYS A 188 9.07 12.67 8.10
C LYS A 188 9.42 13.70 9.17
N SER A 189 10.37 13.39 10.05
CA SER A 189 10.80 14.28 11.14
C SER A 189 11.41 15.57 10.61
N ALA A 190 12.15 15.50 9.50
CA ALA A 190 12.69 16.69 8.84
C ALA A 190 11.59 17.63 8.36
N VAL A 191 10.53 17.08 7.73
CA VAL A 191 9.36 17.87 7.30
C VAL A 191 8.65 18.52 8.50
N ILE A 192 8.42 17.76 9.57
CA ILE A 192 7.79 18.26 10.81
C ILE A 192 8.61 19.42 11.40
N ASN A 193 9.93 19.22 11.54
CA ASN A 193 10.82 20.22 12.10
C ASN A 193 10.90 21.48 11.23
N LEU A 194 10.94 21.31 9.90
CA LEU A 194 10.98 22.42 8.96
C LEU A 194 9.71 23.28 9.09
N LYS A 195 8.53 22.66 9.10
CA LYS A 195 7.26 23.35 9.29
C LYS A 195 7.19 24.05 10.66
N HIS A 196 7.54 23.34 11.74
CA HIS A 196 7.53 23.88 13.09
C HIS A 196 8.47 25.10 13.24
N ASN A 197 9.69 25.01 12.72
CA ASN A 197 10.66 26.09 12.77
C ASN A 197 10.19 27.33 11.97
N ALA A 198 9.55 27.14 10.83
CA ALA A 198 8.98 28.23 10.06
C ALA A 198 7.83 28.91 10.82
N ASP A 199 6.93 28.12 11.41
CA ASP A 199 5.81 28.64 12.22
C ASP A 199 6.32 29.48 13.41
N GLN A 200 7.39 29.03 14.10
CA GLN A 200 8.02 29.79 15.18
C GLN A 200 8.62 31.10 14.72
N ARG A 201 9.13 31.17 13.49
CA ARG A 201 9.70 32.39 12.91
C ARG A 201 8.67 33.28 12.24
N GLY A 202 7.40 32.85 12.17
CA GLY A 202 6.35 33.54 11.44
C GLY A 202 6.57 33.51 9.92
N GLU A 203 7.31 32.51 9.41
CA GLU A 203 7.55 32.31 7.99
C GLU A 203 6.46 31.40 7.41
N GLU A 204 5.96 31.75 6.25
CA GLU A 204 4.98 30.92 5.53
C GLU A 204 5.70 29.88 4.69
N ILE A 205 5.28 28.62 4.81
CA ILE A 205 5.73 27.51 3.95
C ILE A 205 4.71 27.28 2.84
N ASN A 206 5.20 27.24 1.59
CA ASN A 206 4.39 26.77 0.49
C ASN A 206 4.15 25.24 0.63
N GLY A 207 2.92 24.85 0.95
CA GLY A 207 2.55 23.45 1.15
C GLY A 207 2.75 22.58 -0.08
N ASN A 208 2.51 23.10 -1.29
CA ASN A 208 2.71 22.36 -2.54
C ASN A 208 4.21 22.08 -2.78
N ASP A 209 5.08 23.06 -2.53
CA ASP A 209 6.51 22.90 -2.69
C ASP A 209 7.10 21.94 -1.65
N LEU A 210 6.58 21.99 -0.41
CA LEU A 210 7.00 21.05 0.62
C LEU A 210 6.54 19.62 0.29
N ALA A 211 5.33 19.45 -0.22
CA ALA A 211 4.82 18.17 -0.70
C ALA A 211 5.65 17.63 -1.87
N CYS A 212 6.02 18.51 -2.83
CA CYS A 212 6.89 18.14 -3.94
C CYS A 212 8.27 17.68 -3.46
N SER A 213 8.90 18.48 -2.59
CA SER A 213 10.23 18.16 -2.05
C SER A 213 10.24 16.84 -1.27
N PHE A 214 9.20 16.58 -0.45
CA PHE A 214 9.04 15.32 0.27
C PHE A 214 8.84 14.14 -0.68
N GLN A 215 7.92 14.27 -1.64
CA GLN A 215 7.60 13.20 -2.59
C GLN A 215 8.81 12.84 -3.45
N ASP A 216 9.53 13.84 -3.96
CA ASP A 216 10.73 13.60 -4.78
C ASP A 216 11.76 12.77 -4.03
N VAL A 217 12.11 13.17 -2.80
CA VAL A 217 13.10 12.43 -2.00
C VAL A 217 12.62 11.03 -1.64
N ALA A 218 11.34 10.89 -1.28
CA ALA A 218 10.78 9.59 -0.91
C ALA A 218 10.71 8.64 -2.12
N MET A 219 10.19 9.12 -3.25
CA MET A 219 10.03 8.28 -4.45
C MET A 219 11.35 7.99 -5.13
N ASP A 220 12.32 8.91 -5.12
CA ASP A 220 13.68 8.64 -5.59
C ASP A 220 14.35 7.53 -4.76
N THR A 221 14.17 7.55 -3.44
CA THR A 221 14.72 6.50 -2.56
C THR A 221 14.12 5.14 -2.87
N ILE A 222 12.80 5.07 -3.04
CA ILE A 222 12.11 3.82 -3.35
C ILE A 222 12.53 3.31 -4.73
N ALA A 223 12.45 4.15 -5.74
CA ALA A 223 12.76 3.77 -7.12
C ALA A 223 14.22 3.35 -7.28
N SER A 224 15.16 4.13 -6.73
CA SER A 224 16.60 3.81 -6.85
C SER A 224 16.96 2.48 -6.20
N LYS A 225 16.44 2.18 -5.01
CA LYS A 225 16.68 0.89 -4.33
C LYS A 225 16.00 -0.27 -5.06
N ALA A 226 14.77 -0.07 -5.56
CA ALA A 226 14.08 -1.08 -6.34
C ALA A 226 14.82 -1.42 -7.64
N LEU A 227 15.26 -0.41 -8.37
CA LEU A 227 16.01 -0.59 -9.61
C LEU A 227 17.39 -1.25 -9.35
N ALA A 228 18.11 -0.82 -8.32
CA ALA A 228 19.39 -1.43 -7.94
C ALA A 228 19.21 -2.91 -7.62
N ALA A 229 18.24 -3.26 -6.76
CA ALA A 229 17.93 -4.65 -6.42
C ALA A 229 17.53 -5.49 -7.64
N ALA A 230 16.74 -4.91 -8.55
CA ALA A 230 16.32 -5.58 -9.77
C ALA A 230 17.49 -5.92 -10.69
N HIS A 231 18.45 -5.00 -10.85
CA HIS A 231 19.66 -5.21 -11.62
C HIS A 231 20.58 -6.24 -10.97
N ASP A 232 20.83 -6.11 -9.66
CA ASP A 232 21.73 -7.01 -8.93
C ASP A 232 21.25 -8.47 -8.93
N LEU A 233 19.93 -8.67 -8.94
CA LEU A 233 19.30 -9.99 -8.96
C LEU A 233 18.98 -10.50 -10.37
N GLY A 234 19.19 -9.68 -11.39
CA GLY A 234 18.95 -10.03 -12.79
C GLY A 234 17.50 -10.43 -13.07
N VAL A 235 16.54 -9.69 -12.49
CA VAL A 235 15.12 -9.99 -12.70
C VAL A 235 14.67 -9.58 -14.10
N LYS A 236 13.65 -10.26 -14.62
CA LYS A 236 13.05 -9.95 -15.93
C LYS A 236 11.99 -8.87 -15.85
N GLN A 237 11.38 -8.70 -14.68
CA GLN A 237 10.23 -7.81 -14.50
C GLN A 237 10.18 -7.28 -13.06
N ILE A 238 9.72 -6.04 -12.92
CA ILE A 238 9.38 -5.41 -11.64
C ILE A 238 7.86 -5.31 -11.52
N ILE A 239 7.32 -5.76 -10.40
CA ILE A 239 5.89 -5.71 -10.07
C ILE A 239 5.71 -4.66 -8.99
N VAL A 240 4.98 -3.59 -9.24
CA VAL A 240 4.63 -2.61 -8.21
C VAL A 240 3.25 -2.95 -7.66
N ALA A 241 3.11 -3.01 -6.33
CA ALA A 241 1.88 -3.46 -5.68
C ALA A 241 1.57 -2.66 -4.40
N GLY A 242 0.32 -2.69 -3.96
CA GLY A 242 -0.18 -1.98 -2.79
C GLY A 242 -0.70 -0.58 -3.09
N GLY A 243 -1.32 0.08 -2.10
CA GLY A 243 -2.04 1.36 -2.28
C GLY A 243 -1.20 2.50 -2.83
N VAL A 244 0.09 2.58 -2.45
CA VAL A 244 0.99 3.63 -2.93
C VAL A 244 1.45 3.38 -4.38
N SER A 245 1.19 2.21 -4.97
CA SER A 245 1.39 1.98 -6.41
C SER A 245 0.55 2.90 -7.30
N ALA A 246 -0.49 3.52 -6.73
CA ALA A 246 -1.31 4.54 -7.39
C ALA A 246 -0.64 5.92 -7.48
N ASN A 247 0.41 6.18 -6.66
CA ASN A 247 1.12 7.45 -6.62
C ASN A 247 1.77 7.76 -7.97
N LYS A 248 1.49 8.96 -8.51
CA LYS A 248 1.98 9.38 -9.83
C LYS A 248 3.48 9.56 -9.86
N GLY A 249 4.05 10.18 -8.82
CA GLY A 249 5.49 10.39 -8.72
C GLY A 249 6.26 9.07 -8.72
N LEU A 250 5.76 8.02 -8.03
CA LEU A 250 6.35 6.69 -8.10
C LEU A 250 6.28 6.10 -9.52
N ARG A 251 5.12 6.20 -10.17
CA ARG A 251 4.93 5.69 -11.53
C ARG A 251 5.87 6.38 -12.54
N GLU A 252 6.02 7.69 -12.43
CA GLU A 252 6.93 8.46 -13.26
C GLU A 252 8.39 8.02 -13.07
N LYS A 253 8.84 7.87 -11.82
CA LYS A 253 10.21 7.41 -11.51
C LYS A 253 10.46 5.98 -12.01
N MET A 254 9.50 5.07 -11.79
CA MET A 254 9.63 3.69 -12.25
C MET A 254 9.50 3.54 -13.76
N SER A 255 8.87 4.48 -14.47
CA SER A 255 8.75 4.46 -15.93
C SER A 255 10.10 4.67 -16.66
N THR A 256 11.13 5.15 -15.96
CA THR A 256 12.48 5.31 -16.50
C THR A 256 13.30 4.02 -16.49
N SER A 257 12.75 2.93 -15.95
CA SER A 257 13.40 1.62 -15.87
C SER A 257 13.63 1.02 -17.26
N ASP A 258 14.81 0.43 -17.45
CA ASP A 258 15.12 -0.45 -18.58
C ASP A 258 14.58 -1.89 -18.41
N ILE A 259 14.21 -2.26 -17.17
CA ILE A 259 13.50 -3.50 -16.85
C ILE A 259 12.00 -3.25 -16.94
N PRO A 260 11.20 -4.11 -17.59
CA PRO A 260 9.76 -3.98 -17.65
C PRO A 260 9.11 -3.83 -16.26
N VAL A 261 8.29 -2.80 -16.07
CA VAL A 261 7.58 -2.54 -14.82
C VAL A 261 6.07 -2.67 -15.06
N ILE A 262 5.42 -3.49 -14.25
CA ILE A 262 3.96 -3.63 -14.28
C ILE A 262 3.31 -3.04 -13.02
N PHE A 263 2.14 -2.45 -13.22
CA PHE A 263 1.33 -1.84 -12.17
C PHE A 263 -0.08 -2.42 -12.19
N PRO A 264 -0.72 -2.58 -11.03
CA PRO A 264 -2.10 -2.99 -11.00
C PRO A 264 -3.01 -1.83 -11.49
N PRO A 265 -4.18 -2.14 -12.06
CA PRO A 265 -5.22 -1.15 -12.26
C PRO A 265 -5.57 -0.44 -10.95
N MET A 266 -5.95 0.84 -11.02
CA MET A 266 -6.24 1.66 -9.84
C MET A 266 -7.23 1.01 -8.87
N LYS A 267 -8.23 0.29 -9.39
CA LYS A 267 -9.25 -0.41 -8.59
C LYS A 267 -8.69 -1.59 -7.76
N TYR A 268 -7.47 -2.07 -8.06
CA TYR A 268 -6.80 -3.16 -7.35
C TYR A 268 -5.60 -2.68 -6.52
N CYS A 269 -5.35 -1.36 -6.46
CA CYS A 269 -4.28 -0.81 -5.63
C CYS A 269 -4.64 -0.76 -4.14
N THR A 270 -5.93 -0.68 -3.79
CA THR A 270 -6.38 -0.60 -2.39
C THR A 270 -6.29 -1.95 -1.69
N ASP A 271 -6.43 -1.92 -0.36
CA ASP A 271 -6.51 -3.14 0.45
C ASP A 271 -7.66 -4.04 -0.01
N ASN A 272 -7.38 -5.30 0.01
CA ASN A 272 -8.33 -6.36 -0.32
C ASN A 272 -9.11 -6.84 0.91
#